data_140f454843a4b4cadfd32a75546705a8
#
_entry.id   140f454843a4b4cadfd32a75546705a8
#
_cell.length_a   1.000
_cell.length_b   1.000
_cell.length_c   1.000
_cell.angle_alpha   90.00
_cell.angle_beta   90.00
_cell.angle_gamma   90.00
#
_symmetry.space_group_name_H-M   'P 1'
#
loop_
_entity.id
_entity.type
_entity.pdbx_description
1 polymer ?
#
loop_
_entity_poly.entity_id
_entity_poly.type
_entity_poly.pdbx_seq_one_letter_code
_entity_poly.pdbx_strand_id
1 'polypeptide(L)'
;MIKFTLRPWMAAAALTACLPVASPAAQTAAPVQGASAPVTVPVAPPSAPAARAALPDFADLVEKAGPAVVNIRTTATVPADPRGGAFPQGPDDGDMSEFFRRFFGIPLPGAPGSPGTPKNAPPDAPDTEQNRGVGSGFILSPDGYVMTNAHVVDDADTIYVTLTDKREFKAKLIGVDERTDVAIVKINASSLPTVAIGDSNKVRVGEWVVAIGSPFGLDNTVTAGIVSAKGRNTGDYLPFIQTDVAVNPGNSGGPLINMQGEVIGINSQIYSRTGGFMGISFAIPIDEAMRVAEQLKATGKVTRGRIAVAIGEVTKDVADSIGLPRAEGALVSSVEAGGPADKAGVQPGDIILKFNGRQVDEATDLPRMVGDTKPGTRATLTIWRKGSARDLPIMIAEVPTEKNARTDGKPSQPAKPRQSNALGLTVSDLTADQLKAAKVPNGVHVDLAEGPAARAGLKRDDIVIRVGDTDITNAKQFVEVTAKLDPQKMVAVLVRRGDNTQFIPLRPRQK
;
A
#
# COMPACT_ATOMS: atom_id res chain seq x y z
N MET A 1 30.96 20.89 30.82
CA MET A 1 30.32 21.30 32.08
C MET A 1 29.16 22.21 31.74
N ILE A 2 27.95 21.71 31.67
CA ILE A 2 26.72 22.51 31.47
C ILE A 2 25.79 22.13 32.62
N LYS A 3 25.48 23.11 33.46
CA LYS A 3 24.64 22.98 34.65
C LYS A 3 23.16 22.99 34.24
N PHE A 4 22.44 21.93 34.56
CA PHE A 4 20.96 21.89 34.51
C PHE A 4 20.43 22.45 35.85
N THR A 5 19.59 23.48 35.76
CA THR A 5 18.80 24.01 36.89
C THR A 5 17.41 23.43 36.85
N LEU A 6 17.05 22.63 37.86
CA LEU A 6 15.69 22.17 38.13
C LEU A 6 14.85 23.31 38.73
N ARG A 7 13.69 23.55 38.19
CA ARG A 7 12.62 24.37 38.82
C ARG A 7 11.58 23.43 39.46
N PRO A 8 11.16 23.68 40.72
CA PRO A 8 10.12 22.90 41.37
C PRO A 8 8.73 23.41 40.98
N TRP A 9 7.81 22.48 40.68
CA TRP A 9 6.39 22.75 40.52
C TRP A 9 5.72 22.77 41.90
N MET A 10 5.04 23.89 42.19
CA MET A 10 4.16 24.07 43.35
C MET A 10 2.86 23.28 43.16
N ALA A 11 2.54 22.41 44.12
CA ALA A 11 1.26 21.78 44.25
C ALA A 11 0.26 22.75 44.90
N ALA A 12 -0.83 23.06 44.23
CA ALA A 12 -1.96 23.79 44.80
C ALA A 12 -2.95 22.78 45.45
N ALA A 13 -3.07 22.81 46.74
CA ALA A 13 -4.06 22.07 47.52
C ALA A 13 -5.42 22.80 47.45
N ALA A 14 -6.45 22.13 46.93
CA ALA A 14 -7.83 22.62 46.98
C ALA A 14 -8.49 22.18 48.29
N LEU A 15 -8.81 23.16 49.15
CA LEU A 15 -9.62 22.98 50.36
C LEU A 15 -11.10 22.78 49.95
N THR A 16 -11.69 21.65 50.28
CA THR A 16 -13.13 21.39 50.15
C THR A 16 -13.81 21.82 51.47
N ALA A 17 -14.62 22.87 51.41
CA ALA A 17 -15.45 23.31 52.55
C ALA A 17 -16.71 22.50 52.64
N CYS A 18 -16.88 21.79 53.77
CA CYS A 18 -18.15 21.14 54.16
C CYS A 18 -19.12 22.16 54.73
N LEU A 19 -20.29 22.35 54.15
CA LEU A 19 -21.41 23.06 54.71
C LEU A 19 -22.39 22.05 55.37
N PRO A 20 -22.93 22.30 56.57
CA PRO A 20 -23.91 21.41 57.22
C PRO A 20 -25.31 21.64 56.64
N VAL A 21 -25.98 20.57 56.26
CA VAL A 21 -27.41 20.56 55.86
C VAL A 21 -28.24 20.49 57.14
N ALA A 22 -29.05 21.50 57.39
CA ALA A 22 -30.02 21.55 58.49
C ALA A 22 -31.25 20.73 58.13
N SER A 23 -31.66 19.83 59.03
CA SER A 23 -32.91 19.09 58.97
C SER A 23 -34.12 19.93 59.35
N PRO A 24 -35.23 19.91 58.62
CA PRO A 24 -36.48 20.54 59.11
C PRO A 24 -37.26 19.64 60.07
N ALA A 25 -37.78 20.26 61.09
CA ALA A 25 -38.55 19.67 62.19
C ALA A 25 -39.86 19.03 61.74
N ALA A 26 -40.25 17.93 62.40
CA ALA A 26 -41.46 17.23 62.22
C ALA A 26 -42.68 18.06 62.67
N GLN A 27 -43.67 18.29 61.79
CA GLN A 27 -45.01 18.75 62.16
C GLN A 27 -45.94 17.57 62.29
N THR A 28 -46.53 17.42 63.48
CA THR A 28 -47.56 16.47 63.80
C THR A 28 -48.88 16.87 63.14
N ALA A 29 -49.40 16.02 62.25
CA ALA A 29 -50.76 16.16 61.69
C ALA A 29 -51.69 15.14 62.33
N ALA A 30 -52.90 15.59 62.66
CA ALA A 30 -54.00 14.85 63.26
C ALA A 30 -54.62 13.77 62.34
N PRO A 31 -55.30 12.77 62.82
CA PRO A 31 -55.80 11.65 62.03
C PRO A 31 -57.11 12.00 61.34
N VAL A 32 -57.11 11.83 60.01
CA VAL A 32 -58.34 11.84 59.17
C VAL A 32 -58.66 10.36 58.86
N GLN A 33 -59.81 9.88 59.43
CA GLN A 33 -60.39 8.64 59.01
C GLN A 33 -61.04 8.78 57.63
N GLY A 34 -60.51 8.06 56.65
CA GLY A 34 -61.12 7.89 55.34
C GLY A 34 -60.75 6.55 54.80
N ALA A 35 -61.74 5.62 54.81
CA ALA A 35 -61.56 4.28 54.23
C ALA A 35 -61.39 4.35 52.74
N SER A 36 -60.18 4.04 52.26
CA SER A 36 -59.91 3.87 50.84
C SER A 36 -59.56 2.42 50.56
N ALA A 37 -60.24 1.80 49.62
CA ALA A 37 -60.00 0.44 49.14
C ALA A 37 -58.59 0.28 48.62
N PRO A 38 -57.98 -0.91 48.74
CA PRO A 38 -56.62 -1.12 48.23
C PRO A 38 -56.57 -1.05 46.70
N VAL A 39 -55.90 -0.01 46.15
CA VAL A 39 -55.54 0.03 44.77
C VAL A 39 -54.39 -0.95 44.55
N THR A 40 -54.69 -2.09 43.96
CA THR A 40 -53.67 -3.04 43.47
C THR A 40 -53.00 -2.36 42.24
N VAL A 41 -51.80 -1.81 42.43
CA VAL A 41 -50.92 -1.42 41.35
C VAL A 41 -50.42 -2.69 40.66
N PRO A 42 -50.65 -2.92 39.35
CA PRO A 42 -50.09 -4.06 38.68
C PRO A 42 -48.56 -3.95 38.71
N VAL A 43 -47.90 -4.84 39.43
CA VAL A 43 -46.44 -5.00 39.35
C VAL A 43 -46.15 -5.52 37.96
N ALA A 44 -45.51 -4.68 37.12
CA ALA A 44 -44.99 -5.10 35.81
C ALA A 44 -44.04 -6.30 36.04
N PRO A 45 -44.14 -7.34 35.21
CA PRO A 45 -43.24 -8.49 35.36
C PRO A 45 -41.80 -7.96 35.17
N PRO A 46 -40.81 -8.52 35.90
CA PRO A 46 -39.43 -8.14 35.75
C PRO A 46 -39.06 -8.30 34.29
N SER A 47 -38.60 -7.21 33.66
CA SER A 47 -38.07 -7.27 32.32
C SER A 47 -36.97 -8.34 32.28
N ALA A 48 -37.12 -9.29 31.38
CA ALA A 48 -36.12 -10.34 31.18
C ALA A 48 -34.74 -9.65 31.05
N PRO A 49 -33.68 -10.17 31.69
CA PRO A 49 -32.36 -9.60 31.57
C PRO A 49 -32.03 -9.50 30.07
N ALA A 50 -31.70 -8.30 29.61
CA ALA A 50 -31.24 -8.09 28.23
C ALA A 50 -30.16 -9.14 27.97
N ALA A 51 -30.38 -9.99 26.97
CA ALA A 51 -29.42 -11.00 26.57
C ALA A 51 -28.08 -10.28 26.35
N ARG A 52 -27.12 -10.53 27.25
CA ARG A 52 -25.75 -10.06 27.02
C ARG A 52 -25.35 -10.64 25.66
N ALA A 53 -25.05 -9.79 24.70
CA ALA A 53 -24.50 -10.24 23.43
C ALA A 53 -23.35 -11.20 23.77
N ALA A 54 -23.50 -12.47 23.39
CA ALA A 54 -22.45 -13.45 23.60
C ALA A 54 -21.19 -12.94 22.87
N LEU A 55 -20.04 -13.14 23.51
CA LEU A 55 -18.76 -12.89 22.82
C LEU A 55 -18.71 -13.74 21.54
N PRO A 56 -18.12 -13.25 20.47
CA PRO A 56 -18.03 -14.03 19.24
C PRO A 56 -17.28 -15.35 19.49
N ASP A 57 -17.89 -16.46 19.08
CA ASP A 57 -17.26 -17.76 19.03
C ASP A 57 -16.90 -18.07 17.58
N PHE A 58 -15.65 -18.43 17.35
CA PHE A 58 -15.10 -18.68 16.01
C PHE A 58 -14.97 -20.17 15.71
N ALA A 59 -15.30 -21.08 16.67
CA ALA A 59 -15.07 -22.51 16.50
C ALA A 59 -15.82 -23.09 15.29
N ASP A 60 -17.11 -22.79 15.15
CA ASP A 60 -17.92 -23.26 14.04
C ASP A 60 -17.42 -22.75 12.68
N LEU A 61 -16.89 -21.51 12.66
CA LEU A 61 -16.31 -20.92 11.43
C LEU A 61 -15.04 -21.66 11.01
N VAL A 62 -14.19 -22.01 11.97
CA VAL A 62 -12.95 -22.74 11.72
C VAL A 62 -13.23 -24.18 11.33
N GLU A 63 -14.20 -24.84 11.95
CA GLU A 63 -14.62 -26.18 11.58
C GLU A 63 -15.14 -26.23 10.13
N LYS A 64 -15.87 -25.22 9.71
CA LYS A 64 -16.42 -25.12 8.35
C LYS A 64 -15.36 -24.74 7.30
N ALA A 65 -14.52 -23.74 7.55
CA ALA A 65 -13.57 -23.20 6.58
C ALA A 65 -12.20 -23.90 6.61
N GLY A 66 -11.80 -24.40 7.77
CA GLY A 66 -10.50 -25.01 8.00
C GLY A 66 -10.11 -26.14 7.06
N PRO A 67 -11.03 -27.08 6.74
CA PRO A 67 -10.69 -28.17 5.78
C PRO A 67 -10.28 -27.70 4.38
N ALA A 68 -10.65 -26.49 3.98
CA ALA A 68 -10.28 -25.91 2.71
C ALA A 68 -8.97 -25.11 2.75
N VAL A 69 -8.38 -24.93 3.94
CA VAL A 69 -7.06 -24.26 4.10
C VAL A 69 -5.95 -25.31 3.97
N VAL A 70 -4.89 -24.95 3.29
CA VAL A 70 -3.79 -25.88 2.99
C VAL A 70 -2.45 -25.26 3.37
N ASN A 71 -1.48 -26.13 3.70
CA ASN A 71 -0.08 -25.74 3.78
C ASN A 71 0.54 -25.76 2.39
N ILE A 72 1.43 -24.82 2.12
CA ILE A 72 2.23 -24.77 0.90
C ILE A 72 3.70 -24.75 1.28
N ARG A 73 4.44 -25.75 0.79
CA ARG A 73 5.88 -25.87 0.93
C ARG A 73 6.53 -25.85 -0.44
N THR A 74 7.59 -25.07 -0.56
CA THR A 74 8.35 -24.96 -1.82
C THR A 74 9.78 -25.44 -1.64
N THR A 75 10.31 -26.09 -2.68
CA THR A 75 11.70 -26.55 -2.70
C THR A 75 12.40 -26.03 -3.95
N ALA A 76 13.72 -25.82 -3.84
CA ALA A 76 14.59 -25.55 -4.98
C ALA A 76 15.77 -26.51 -4.98
N THR A 77 16.18 -26.90 -6.17
CA THR A 77 17.33 -27.77 -6.39
C THR A 77 18.59 -26.90 -6.34
N VAL A 78 19.44 -27.12 -5.36
CA VAL A 78 20.76 -26.48 -5.29
C VAL A 78 21.78 -27.41 -5.88
N PRO A 79 22.52 -27.02 -6.95
CA PRO A 79 23.62 -27.79 -7.48
C PRO A 79 24.67 -28.03 -6.39
N ALA A 80 25.16 -29.26 -6.29
CA ALA A 80 26.28 -29.59 -5.41
C ALA A 80 27.50 -28.75 -5.84
N ASP A 81 27.92 -27.80 -5.00
CA ASP A 81 29.11 -26.99 -5.28
C ASP A 81 30.37 -27.89 -5.08
N PRO A 82 31.16 -28.16 -6.15
CA PRO A 82 32.37 -28.95 -6.03
C PRO A 82 33.46 -28.33 -5.12
N ARG A 83 33.25 -27.08 -4.67
CA ARG A 83 34.19 -26.35 -3.81
C ARG A 83 33.86 -26.41 -2.32
N GLY A 84 32.93 -27.26 -1.91
CA GLY A 84 32.80 -27.74 -0.54
C GLY A 84 32.48 -26.62 0.48
N GLY A 85 31.28 -26.13 0.45
CA GLY A 85 30.72 -25.24 1.46
C GLY A 85 29.35 -25.70 1.95
N ALA A 86 29.19 -27.02 2.24
CA ALA A 86 28.01 -27.50 2.94
C ALA A 86 28.05 -27.02 4.39
N PHE A 87 27.24 -26.05 4.74
CA PHE A 87 26.92 -25.74 6.13
C PHE A 87 26.02 -26.87 6.65
N PRO A 88 26.36 -27.56 7.76
CA PRO A 88 25.42 -28.45 8.40
C PRO A 88 24.38 -27.57 9.09
N GLN A 89 23.24 -27.40 8.44
CA GLN A 89 22.05 -26.83 9.06
C GLN A 89 21.36 -27.95 9.86
N GLY A 90 21.09 -27.66 11.13
CA GLY A 90 20.08 -28.39 11.87
C GLY A 90 18.71 -28.16 11.19
N PRO A 91 17.76 -29.09 11.35
CA PRO A 91 16.59 -29.15 10.48
C PRO A 91 15.58 -27.98 10.55
N ASP A 92 15.76 -26.94 11.37
CA ASP A 92 14.65 -26.00 11.64
C ASP A 92 14.96 -24.50 11.60
N ASP A 93 16.19 -24.03 11.75
CA ASP A 93 16.44 -22.61 11.96
C ASP A 93 16.91 -21.81 10.72
N GLY A 94 17.39 -22.47 9.68
CA GLY A 94 17.98 -21.82 8.50
C GLY A 94 16.94 -21.23 7.55
N ASP A 95 15.89 -21.95 7.28
CA ASP A 95 14.86 -21.60 6.31
C ASP A 95 14.01 -20.41 6.79
N MET A 96 13.74 -20.38 8.09
CA MET A 96 12.99 -19.30 8.71
C MET A 96 13.78 -17.97 8.69
N SER A 97 15.09 -18.03 8.88
CA SER A 97 15.95 -16.83 8.89
C SER A 97 16.11 -16.21 7.49
N GLU A 98 16.17 -17.03 6.44
CA GLU A 98 16.26 -16.57 5.06
C GLU A 98 14.93 -16.01 4.57
N PHE A 99 13.81 -16.63 4.93
CA PHE A 99 12.47 -16.12 4.72
C PHE A 99 12.30 -14.75 5.40
N PHE A 100 12.70 -14.60 6.68
CA PHE A 100 12.66 -13.32 7.40
C PHE A 100 13.50 -12.25 6.73
N ARG A 101 14.72 -12.59 6.27
CA ARG A 101 15.59 -11.64 5.59
C ARG A 101 15.00 -11.18 4.26
N ARG A 102 14.41 -12.09 3.47
CA ARG A 102 13.87 -11.80 2.15
C ARG A 102 12.54 -11.04 2.22
N PHE A 103 11.69 -11.39 3.19
CA PHE A 103 10.33 -10.84 3.31
C PHE A 103 10.27 -9.56 4.16
N PHE A 104 11.07 -9.47 5.22
CA PHE A 104 11.06 -8.32 6.12
C PHE A 104 12.30 -7.43 5.99
N GLY A 105 13.25 -7.77 5.14
CA GLY A 105 14.48 -6.98 4.93
C GLY A 105 15.39 -6.88 6.16
N ILE A 106 15.20 -7.72 7.17
CA ILE A 106 15.90 -7.66 8.46
C ILE A 106 16.89 -8.81 8.55
N PRO A 107 18.22 -8.55 8.65
CA PRO A 107 19.17 -9.57 9.05
C PRO A 107 18.93 -9.93 10.51
N LEU A 108 18.68 -11.22 10.82
CA LEU A 108 18.70 -11.66 12.21
C LEU A 108 20.09 -11.39 12.81
N PRO A 109 20.23 -10.69 13.95
CA PRO A 109 21.52 -10.53 14.62
C PRO A 109 21.95 -11.85 15.26
N GLY A 110 23.07 -12.39 14.79
CA GLY A 110 23.86 -13.32 15.56
C GLY A 110 23.65 -14.80 15.30
N ALA A 111 24.19 -15.31 14.17
CA ALA A 111 24.82 -16.62 14.22
C ALA A 111 26.33 -16.41 14.48
N PRO A 112 26.90 -16.82 15.63
CA PRO A 112 28.33 -16.74 15.86
C PRO A 112 29.04 -17.71 14.91
N GLY A 113 30.02 -17.21 14.18
CA GLY A 113 30.85 -18.01 13.32
C GLY A 113 31.52 -19.16 14.08
N SER A 114 31.22 -20.40 13.72
CA SER A 114 31.96 -21.57 14.18
C SER A 114 33.16 -21.83 13.25
N PRO A 115 34.36 -22.00 13.81
CA PRO A 115 35.52 -22.37 13.03
C PRO A 115 35.59 -23.89 12.91
N GLY A 116 35.81 -24.40 11.70
CA GLY A 116 36.29 -25.73 11.46
C GLY A 116 35.42 -26.65 10.63
N THR A 117 35.57 -26.59 9.32
CA THR A 117 35.07 -27.60 8.37
C THR A 117 36.09 -28.67 8.06
N PRO A 118 35.74 -29.96 8.04
CA PRO A 118 36.54 -30.99 7.39
C PRO A 118 36.37 -30.90 5.87
N LYS A 119 37.48 -30.71 5.16
CA LYS A 119 37.58 -30.88 3.70
C LYS A 119 37.47 -32.37 3.37
N ASN A 120 36.37 -32.80 2.76
CA ASN A 120 36.30 -33.98 1.87
C ASN A 120 34.81 -34.32 1.62
N ALA A 121 34.22 -33.70 0.59
CA ALA A 121 33.03 -34.22 -0.04
C ALA A 121 33.39 -34.88 -1.37
N PRO A 122 32.77 -36.01 -1.76
CA PRO A 122 33.02 -36.65 -3.06
C PRO A 122 32.49 -35.76 -4.20
N PRO A 123 33.10 -35.76 -5.39
CA PRO A 123 32.73 -34.91 -6.52
C PRO A 123 31.41 -35.25 -7.22
N ASP A 124 30.68 -36.26 -6.80
CA ASP A 124 29.40 -36.73 -7.37
C ASP A 124 28.27 -36.76 -6.31
N ALA A 125 28.17 -35.74 -5.46
CA ALA A 125 27.01 -35.62 -4.60
C ALA A 125 25.77 -35.24 -5.45
N PRO A 126 24.62 -35.96 -5.32
CA PRO A 126 23.43 -35.62 -6.04
C PRO A 126 22.90 -34.24 -5.59
N ASP A 127 22.31 -33.51 -6.54
CA ASP A 127 21.61 -32.25 -6.26
C ASP A 127 20.68 -32.43 -5.07
N THR A 128 20.74 -31.55 -4.10
CA THR A 128 19.91 -31.62 -2.88
C THR A 128 18.73 -30.68 -3.02
N GLU A 129 17.51 -31.21 -2.85
CA GLU A 129 16.31 -30.36 -2.67
C GLU A 129 16.40 -29.64 -1.32
N GLN A 130 16.36 -28.33 -1.33
CA GLN A 130 16.31 -27.49 -0.13
C GLN A 130 14.94 -26.80 -0.04
N ASN A 131 14.38 -26.75 1.16
CA ASN A 131 13.18 -25.98 1.40
C ASN A 131 13.46 -24.49 1.16
N ARG A 132 12.58 -23.80 0.42
CA ARG A 132 12.73 -22.38 0.07
C ARG A 132 11.68 -21.49 0.73
N GLY A 133 10.50 -22.02 0.98
CA GLY A 133 9.42 -21.26 1.56
C GLY A 133 8.32 -22.12 2.15
N VAL A 134 7.64 -21.56 3.14
CA VAL A 134 6.47 -22.14 3.77
C VAL A 134 5.39 -21.07 3.85
N GLY A 135 4.18 -21.42 3.47
CA GLY A 135 3.03 -20.54 3.53
C GLY A 135 1.72 -21.33 3.60
N SER A 136 0.65 -20.63 3.46
CA SER A 136 -0.69 -21.19 3.42
C SER A 136 -1.36 -20.90 2.07
N GLY A 137 -2.46 -21.58 1.82
CA GLY A 137 -3.35 -21.33 0.72
C GLY A 137 -4.75 -21.79 1.05
N PHE A 138 -5.66 -21.63 0.11
CA PHE A 138 -7.01 -22.16 0.25
C PHE A 138 -7.57 -22.64 -1.09
N ILE A 139 -8.41 -23.67 -1.01
CA ILE A 139 -8.97 -24.36 -2.17
C ILE A 139 -10.15 -23.57 -2.73
N LEU A 140 -10.05 -23.13 -3.99
CA LEU A 140 -11.09 -22.36 -4.69
C LEU A 140 -12.14 -23.24 -5.32
N SER A 141 -11.77 -24.44 -5.76
CA SER A 141 -12.68 -25.32 -6.51
C SER A 141 -12.43 -26.79 -6.22
N PRO A 142 -13.48 -27.64 -6.29
CA PRO A 142 -13.39 -29.05 -5.92
C PRO A 142 -12.41 -29.87 -6.77
N ASP A 143 -12.02 -29.36 -7.95
CA ASP A 143 -11.06 -29.96 -8.85
C ASP A 143 -9.60 -29.63 -8.53
N GLY A 144 -9.34 -28.79 -7.48
CA GLY A 144 -8.00 -28.59 -6.91
C GLY A 144 -7.26 -27.33 -7.35
N TYR A 145 -7.95 -26.29 -7.76
CA TYR A 145 -7.34 -24.95 -7.82
C TYR A 145 -7.17 -24.39 -6.41
N VAL A 146 -5.96 -23.96 -6.10
CA VAL A 146 -5.56 -23.37 -4.82
C VAL A 146 -5.02 -21.97 -5.04
N MET A 147 -5.46 -21.03 -4.23
CA MET A 147 -4.98 -19.64 -4.20
C MET A 147 -3.99 -19.46 -3.05
N THR A 148 -2.94 -18.70 -3.31
CA THR A 148 -1.92 -18.31 -2.32
C THR A 148 -1.28 -16.99 -2.73
N ASN A 149 -0.28 -16.53 -1.98
CA ASN A 149 0.52 -15.38 -2.38
C ASN A 149 1.59 -15.74 -3.41
N ALA A 150 1.96 -14.75 -4.24
CA ALA A 150 3.03 -14.87 -5.22
C ALA A 150 4.38 -15.19 -4.54
N HIS A 151 4.70 -14.45 -3.48
CA HIS A 151 5.97 -14.62 -2.74
C HIS A 151 6.12 -16.00 -2.07
N VAL A 152 5.02 -16.73 -1.83
CA VAL A 152 5.07 -18.10 -1.27
C VAL A 152 5.60 -19.10 -2.29
N VAL A 153 5.35 -18.85 -3.59
CA VAL A 153 5.73 -19.77 -4.68
C VAL A 153 6.87 -19.24 -5.57
N ASP A 154 7.41 -18.08 -5.22
CA ASP A 154 8.49 -17.44 -5.96
C ASP A 154 9.77 -18.29 -5.95
N ASP A 155 10.48 -18.36 -7.09
CA ASP A 155 11.70 -19.13 -7.30
C ASP A 155 11.61 -20.63 -6.88
N ALA A 156 10.42 -21.23 -6.88
CA ALA A 156 10.20 -22.62 -6.53
C ALA A 156 10.37 -23.55 -7.73
N ASP A 157 11.23 -24.56 -7.61
CA ASP A 157 11.31 -25.65 -8.60
C ASP A 157 10.17 -26.64 -8.41
N THR A 158 9.79 -26.89 -7.16
CA THR A 158 8.68 -27.77 -6.82
C THR A 158 7.81 -27.16 -5.72
N ILE A 159 6.51 -27.29 -5.89
CA ILE A 159 5.49 -26.81 -4.94
C ILE A 159 4.74 -28.04 -4.42
N TYR A 160 4.68 -28.17 -3.11
CA TYR A 160 3.91 -29.19 -2.40
C TYR A 160 2.75 -28.53 -1.67
N VAL A 161 1.57 -29.14 -1.78
CA VAL A 161 0.34 -28.70 -1.10
C VAL A 161 -0.11 -29.82 -0.19
N THR A 162 -0.13 -29.56 1.12
CA THR A 162 -0.57 -30.53 2.13
C THR A 162 -1.93 -30.09 2.69
N LEU A 163 -2.88 -30.99 2.64
CA LEU A 163 -4.23 -30.77 3.18
C LEU A 163 -4.30 -31.07 4.69
N THR A 164 -5.34 -30.63 5.36
CA THR A 164 -5.58 -30.88 6.78
C THR A 164 -5.70 -32.39 7.11
N ASP A 165 -6.12 -33.22 6.15
CA ASP A 165 -6.17 -34.68 6.28
C ASP A 165 -4.81 -35.38 6.03
N LYS A 166 -3.72 -34.61 5.94
CA LYS A 166 -2.33 -35.04 5.73
C LYS A 166 -2.01 -35.56 4.32
N ARG A 167 -2.94 -35.49 3.38
CA ARG A 167 -2.61 -35.80 1.98
C ARG A 167 -1.71 -34.70 1.41
N GLU A 168 -0.58 -35.09 0.84
CA GLU A 168 0.34 -34.18 0.15
C GLU A 168 0.27 -34.39 -1.36
N PHE A 169 0.25 -33.29 -2.10
CA PHE A 169 0.21 -33.27 -3.55
C PHE A 169 1.31 -32.39 -4.12
N LYS A 170 2.00 -32.87 -5.16
CA LYS A 170 2.83 -32.02 -5.99
C LYS A 170 1.90 -31.13 -6.83
N ALA A 171 2.01 -29.81 -6.67
CA ALA A 171 1.19 -28.86 -7.38
C ALA A 171 1.88 -28.33 -8.63
N LYS A 172 1.07 -28.00 -9.62
CA LYS A 172 1.50 -27.29 -10.83
C LYS A 172 1.21 -25.79 -10.65
N LEU A 173 2.20 -24.94 -10.85
CA LEU A 173 2.00 -23.50 -10.95
C LEU A 173 1.21 -23.17 -12.21
N ILE A 174 0.05 -22.53 -12.06
CA ILE A 174 -0.81 -22.09 -13.17
C ILE A 174 -0.41 -20.68 -13.60
N GLY A 175 -0.12 -19.80 -12.65
CA GLY A 175 0.36 -18.47 -12.92
C GLY A 175 0.58 -17.67 -11.64
N VAL A 176 1.37 -16.61 -11.78
CA VAL A 176 1.75 -15.70 -10.70
C VAL A 176 1.55 -14.27 -11.16
N ASP A 177 1.12 -13.42 -10.25
CA ASP A 177 1.09 -11.99 -10.41
C ASP A 177 1.77 -11.30 -9.21
N GLU A 178 3.02 -10.92 -9.40
CA GLU A 178 3.85 -10.29 -8.37
C GLU A 178 3.29 -8.95 -7.89
N ARG A 179 2.65 -8.19 -8.79
CA ARG A 179 2.09 -6.87 -8.45
C ARG A 179 0.96 -6.90 -7.44
N THR A 180 0.14 -7.95 -7.49
CA THR A 180 -0.96 -8.14 -6.54
C THR A 180 -0.63 -9.20 -5.50
N ASP A 181 0.57 -9.77 -5.57
CA ASP A 181 1.02 -10.84 -4.67
C ASP A 181 0.04 -12.02 -4.64
N VAL A 182 -0.48 -12.43 -5.81
CA VAL A 182 -1.43 -13.54 -5.96
C VAL A 182 -0.86 -14.62 -6.87
N ALA A 183 -0.97 -15.88 -6.46
CA ALA A 183 -0.62 -17.04 -7.25
C ALA A 183 -1.75 -18.07 -7.25
N ILE A 184 -1.85 -18.81 -8.36
CA ILE A 184 -2.75 -19.96 -8.52
C ILE A 184 -1.91 -21.20 -8.79
N VAL A 185 -2.11 -22.21 -7.97
CA VAL A 185 -1.54 -23.53 -8.16
C VAL A 185 -2.66 -24.58 -8.36
N LYS A 186 -2.35 -25.72 -8.99
CA LYS A 186 -3.30 -26.78 -9.28
C LYS A 186 -2.76 -28.10 -8.75
N ILE A 187 -3.52 -28.76 -7.90
CA ILE A 187 -3.28 -30.12 -7.46
C ILE A 187 -4.18 -31.10 -8.24
N ASN A 188 -3.69 -32.32 -8.41
CA ASN A 188 -4.45 -33.37 -9.10
C ASN A 188 -5.29 -34.16 -8.08
N ALA A 189 -6.42 -33.57 -7.71
CA ALA A 189 -7.39 -34.15 -6.78
C ALA A 189 -8.81 -33.72 -7.15
N SER A 190 -9.81 -34.40 -6.62
CA SER A 190 -11.22 -34.13 -6.88
C SER A 190 -12.01 -34.19 -5.57
N SER A 191 -13.22 -33.64 -5.58
CA SER A 191 -14.13 -33.62 -4.45
C SER A 191 -13.51 -32.98 -3.19
N LEU A 192 -12.70 -31.95 -3.41
CA LEU A 192 -12.04 -31.21 -2.33
C LEU A 192 -13.02 -30.25 -1.65
N PRO A 193 -12.86 -29.99 -0.33
CA PRO A 193 -13.56 -28.91 0.34
C PRO A 193 -13.11 -27.56 -0.24
N THR A 194 -14.04 -26.62 -0.36
CA THR A 194 -13.76 -25.28 -0.91
C THR A 194 -14.21 -24.20 0.07
N VAL A 195 -13.56 -23.03 0.00
CA VAL A 195 -14.00 -21.84 0.71
C VAL A 195 -15.24 -21.21 0.04
N ALA A 196 -16.05 -20.51 0.85
CA ALA A 196 -17.04 -19.58 0.33
C ALA A 196 -16.37 -18.22 0.08
N ILE A 197 -16.59 -17.62 -1.11
CA ILE A 197 -16.04 -16.31 -1.46
C ILE A 197 -17.04 -15.22 -1.08
N GLY A 198 -16.59 -14.24 -0.32
CA GLY A 198 -17.36 -13.07 0.08
C GLY A 198 -17.17 -11.87 -0.85
N ASP A 199 -17.57 -10.71 -0.36
CA ASP A 199 -17.47 -9.42 -1.08
C ASP A 199 -16.71 -8.41 -0.21
N SER A 200 -15.45 -8.15 -0.53
CA SER A 200 -14.59 -7.23 0.24
C SER A 200 -15.09 -5.78 0.23
N ASN A 201 -15.93 -5.40 -0.75
CA ASN A 201 -16.50 -4.06 -0.81
C ASN A 201 -17.54 -3.82 0.29
N LYS A 202 -18.25 -4.87 0.72
CA LYS A 202 -19.28 -4.80 1.78
C LYS A 202 -18.71 -4.79 3.19
N VAL A 203 -17.46 -5.21 3.36
CA VAL A 203 -16.78 -5.25 4.66
C VAL A 203 -16.70 -3.83 5.25
N ARG A 204 -16.97 -3.70 6.55
CA ARG A 204 -16.95 -2.43 7.29
C ARG A 204 -15.81 -2.44 8.32
N VAL A 205 -15.24 -1.29 8.57
CA VAL A 205 -14.31 -1.08 9.68
C VAL A 205 -14.99 -1.40 11.01
N GLY A 206 -14.31 -2.15 11.88
CA GLY A 206 -14.83 -2.65 13.15
C GLY A 206 -15.49 -4.03 13.09
N GLU A 207 -15.68 -4.62 11.91
CA GLU A 207 -16.19 -6.00 11.79
C GLU A 207 -15.14 -7.03 12.24
N TRP A 208 -15.60 -8.06 12.94
CA TRP A 208 -14.78 -9.21 13.32
C TRP A 208 -14.33 -10.00 12.10
N VAL A 209 -13.08 -10.39 12.10
CA VAL A 209 -12.47 -11.20 11.06
C VAL A 209 -11.50 -12.23 11.66
N VAL A 210 -11.31 -13.32 10.95
CA VAL A 210 -10.47 -14.44 11.39
C VAL A 210 -9.48 -14.78 10.26
N ALA A 211 -8.20 -14.86 10.59
CA ALA A 211 -7.19 -15.40 9.69
C ALA A 211 -6.98 -16.88 10.04
N ILE A 212 -6.92 -17.71 8.99
CA ILE A 212 -6.60 -19.13 9.10
C ILE A 212 -5.36 -19.41 8.26
N GLY A 213 -4.40 -20.09 8.85
CA GLY A 213 -3.20 -20.57 8.17
C GLY A 213 -2.85 -21.99 8.59
N SER A 214 -1.93 -22.60 7.84
CA SER A 214 -1.39 -23.94 8.12
C SER A 214 0.14 -23.93 8.06
N PRO A 215 0.82 -23.19 8.97
CA PRO A 215 2.25 -22.87 8.86
C PRO A 215 3.18 -24.10 8.85
N PHE A 216 2.79 -25.18 9.52
CA PHE A 216 3.67 -26.35 9.67
C PHE A 216 3.11 -27.63 9.02
N GLY A 217 2.07 -27.53 8.18
CA GLY A 217 1.40 -28.68 7.57
C GLY A 217 0.74 -29.62 8.59
N LEU A 218 0.51 -29.11 9.79
CA LEU A 218 -0.17 -29.79 10.90
C LEU A 218 -1.61 -29.30 11.01
N ASP A 219 -1.99 -28.87 12.20
CA ASP A 219 -3.31 -28.29 12.44
C ASP A 219 -3.33 -26.81 12.00
N ASN A 220 -4.52 -26.31 11.68
CA ASN A 220 -4.69 -24.91 11.33
C ASN A 220 -4.38 -23.98 12.50
N THR A 221 -3.65 -22.93 12.25
CA THR A 221 -3.46 -21.80 13.16
C THR A 221 -4.53 -20.76 12.90
N VAL A 222 -5.21 -20.33 13.94
CA VAL A 222 -6.33 -19.39 13.85
C VAL A 222 -6.05 -18.18 14.71
N THR A 223 -6.21 -17.00 14.13
CA THR A 223 -6.11 -15.72 14.84
C THR A 223 -7.31 -14.85 14.51
N ALA A 224 -7.82 -14.09 15.46
CA ALA A 224 -9.00 -13.25 15.31
C ALA A 224 -8.69 -11.79 15.66
N GLY A 225 -9.41 -10.89 15.06
CA GLY A 225 -9.32 -9.45 15.26
C GLY A 225 -10.42 -8.72 14.50
N ILE A 226 -10.20 -7.45 14.20
CA ILE A 226 -11.17 -6.62 13.49
C ILE A 226 -10.56 -5.97 12.23
N VAL A 227 -11.40 -5.57 11.33
CA VAL A 227 -11.02 -4.67 10.25
C VAL A 227 -10.70 -3.30 10.82
N SER A 228 -9.45 -2.89 10.79
CA SER A 228 -8.98 -1.60 11.32
C SER A 228 -9.13 -0.46 10.31
N ALA A 229 -8.94 -0.75 9.01
CA ALA A 229 -9.12 0.21 7.90
C ALA A 229 -9.32 -0.53 6.57
N LYS A 230 -9.79 0.21 5.55
CA LYS A 230 -9.90 -0.27 4.16
C LYS A 230 -9.20 0.69 3.22
N GLY A 231 -8.77 0.18 2.06
CA GLY A 231 -8.14 0.99 1.04
C GLY A 231 -6.76 1.51 1.43
N ARG A 232 -6.06 0.81 2.34
CA ARG A 232 -4.72 1.23 2.77
C ARG A 232 -3.72 1.04 1.65
N ASN A 233 -3.08 2.14 1.32
CA ASN A 233 -1.99 2.17 0.36
C ASN A 233 -0.65 2.09 1.10
N THR A 234 0.12 1.05 0.82
CA THR A 234 1.46 0.84 1.38
C THR A 234 2.57 1.27 0.42
N GLY A 235 2.21 1.91 -0.70
CA GLY A 235 3.09 2.21 -1.82
C GLY A 235 2.97 1.18 -2.95
N ASP A 236 2.23 0.11 -2.72
CA ASP A 236 1.95 -0.95 -3.67
C ASP A 236 0.70 -0.65 -4.50
N TYR A 237 0.43 -1.50 -5.49
CA TYR A 237 -0.70 -1.37 -6.41
C TYR A 237 -2.07 -1.58 -5.75
N LEU A 238 -2.14 -2.22 -4.56
CA LEU A 238 -3.35 -2.73 -3.94
C LEU A 238 -3.92 -1.84 -2.83
N PRO A 239 -5.26 -1.70 -2.75
CA PRO A 239 -5.95 -1.08 -1.63
C PRO A 239 -6.17 -2.10 -0.50
N PHE A 240 -5.16 -2.41 0.30
CA PHE A 240 -5.23 -3.44 1.34
C PHE A 240 -6.36 -3.24 2.35
N ILE A 241 -6.88 -4.35 2.86
CA ILE A 241 -7.65 -4.41 4.11
C ILE A 241 -6.65 -4.45 5.26
N GLN A 242 -6.66 -3.44 6.13
CA GLN A 242 -5.86 -3.43 7.34
C GLN A 242 -6.64 -4.08 8.48
N THR A 243 -5.99 -4.96 9.24
CA THR A 243 -6.56 -5.62 10.43
C THR A 243 -5.56 -5.61 11.59
N ASP A 244 -6.02 -5.95 12.78
CA ASP A 244 -5.20 -6.25 13.95
C ASP A 244 -5.11 -7.76 14.22
N VAL A 245 -5.51 -8.57 13.26
CA VAL A 245 -5.34 -10.04 13.31
C VAL A 245 -3.85 -10.36 13.30
N ALA A 246 -3.42 -11.23 14.22
CA ALA A 246 -2.02 -11.63 14.28
C ALA A 246 -1.65 -12.53 13.08
N VAL A 247 -0.92 -11.95 12.14
CA VAL A 247 -0.34 -12.66 11.01
C VAL A 247 1.14 -12.86 11.30
N ASN A 248 1.58 -14.11 11.26
CA ASN A 248 2.96 -14.52 11.43
C ASN A 248 3.40 -15.36 10.23
N PRO A 249 4.72 -15.62 10.05
CA PRO A 249 5.22 -16.49 8.99
C PRO A 249 4.46 -17.82 8.95
N GLY A 250 4.04 -18.21 7.75
CA GLY A 250 3.20 -19.38 7.50
C GLY A 250 1.71 -19.09 7.39
N ASN A 251 1.18 -17.97 7.89
CA ASN A 251 -0.21 -17.56 7.64
C ASN A 251 -0.40 -16.82 6.30
N SER A 252 0.70 -16.32 5.70
CA SER A 252 0.68 -15.68 4.37
C SER A 252 0.11 -16.63 3.31
N GLY A 253 -0.77 -16.12 2.46
CA GLY A 253 -1.52 -16.90 1.47
C GLY A 253 -2.79 -17.55 1.99
N GLY A 254 -2.96 -17.66 3.32
CA GLY A 254 -4.18 -18.16 3.93
C GLY A 254 -5.34 -17.15 3.87
N PRO A 255 -6.60 -17.62 4.04
CA PRO A 255 -7.77 -16.77 3.96
C PRO A 255 -7.94 -15.88 5.20
N LEU A 256 -8.42 -14.67 4.96
CA LEU A 256 -9.08 -13.81 5.95
C LEU A 256 -10.58 -13.96 5.75
N ILE A 257 -11.30 -14.45 6.77
CA ILE A 257 -12.74 -14.73 6.70
C ILE A 257 -13.56 -13.78 7.57
N ASN A 258 -14.81 -13.52 7.16
CA ASN A 258 -15.78 -12.78 7.93
C ASN A 258 -16.57 -13.72 8.87
N MET A 259 -17.50 -13.16 9.66
CA MET A 259 -18.33 -13.93 10.60
C MET A 259 -19.38 -14.83 9.90
N GLN A 260 -19.55 -14.75 8.60
CA GLN A 260 -20.37 -15.64 7.78
C GLN A 260 -19.57 -16.85 7.25
N GLY A 261 -18.26 -16.91 7.51
CA GLY A 261 -17.35 -17.93 7.01
C GLY A 261 -16.97 -17.74 5.56
N GLU A 262 -17.10 -16.51 5.04
CA GLU A 262 -16.74 -16.15 3.67
C GLU A 262 -15.36 -15.51 3.64
N VAL A 263 -14.53 -15.88 2.66
CA VAL A 263 -13.22 -15.26 2.43
C VAL A 263 -13.42 -13.86 1.89
N ILE A 264 -12.90 -12.86 2.60
CA ILE A 264 -12.93 -11.45 2.23
C ILE A 264 -11.55 -10.93 1.83
N GLY A 265 -10.49 -11.69 2.07
CA GLY A 265 -9.14 -11.33 1.69
C GLY A 265 -8.14 -12.48 1.83
N ILE A 266 -6.92 -12.23 1.37
CA ILE A 266 -5.76 -13.12 1.51
C ILE A 266 -4.78 -12.46 2.46
N ASN A 267 -4.38 -13.13 3.54
CA ASN A 267 -3.33 -12.63 4.42
C ASN A 267 -2.02 -12.53 3.65
N SER A 268 -1.40 -11.35 3.59
CA SER A 268 -0.20 -11.12 2.79
C SER A 268 0.97 -10.65 3.64
N GLN A 269 0.90 -9.47 4.22
CA GLN A 269 2.05 -8.83 4.88
C GLN A 269 1.67 -8.18 6.21
N ILE A 270 2.70 -7.86 7.00
CA ILE A 270 2.56 -7.09 8.24
C ILE A 270 3.35 -5.79 8.14
N TYR A 271 2.91 -4.77 8.88
CA TYR A 271 3.77 -3.63 9.15
C TYR A 271 4.65 -3.96 10.35
N SER A 272 5.94 -4.19 10.10
CA SER A 272 6.86 -4.63 11.14
C SER A 272 8.22 -3.92 11.03
N ARG A 273 8.81 -3.62 12.19
CA ARG A 273 10.18 -3.11 12.31
C ARG A 273 11.14 -4.18 12.83
N THR A 274 10.62 -5.28 13.33
CA THR A 274 11.39 -6.35 13.98
C THR A 274 11.18 -7.72 13.33
N GLY A 275 10.30 -7.81 12.30
CA GLY A 275 9.92 -9.06 11.64
C GLY A 275 8.74 -9.79 12.27
N GLY A 276 8.31 -9.43 13.49
CA GLY A 276 7.15 -10.00 14.15
C GLY A 276 5.92 -9.10 14.04
N PHE A 277 4.73 -9.65 14.30
CA PHE A 277 3.47 -8.92 14.34
C PHE A 277 3.49 -7.82 15.42
N MET A 278 3.13 -6.60 15.03
CA MET A 278 3.10 -5.41 15.88
C MET A 278 1.72 -4.73 15.90
N GLY A 279 0.64 -5.48 15.73
CA GLY A 279 -0.71 -4.94 15.77
C GLY A 279 -1.24 -4.44 14.42
N ILE A 280 -0.50 -4.57 13.33
CA ILE A 280 -0.93 -4.16 11.99
C ILE A 280 -0.61 -5.26 11.00
N SER A 281 -1.63 -5.77 10.33
CA SER A 281 -1.53 -6.70 9.20
C SER A 281 -2.37 -6.23 8.03
N PHE A 282 -2.01 -6.71 6.85
CA PHE A 282 -2.63 -6.36 5.59
C PHE A 282 -3.07 -7.61 4.85
N ALA A 283 -4.30 -7.56 4.34
CA ALA A 283 -4.86 -8.59 3.49
C ALA A 283 -5.23 -8.02 2.11
N ILE A 284 -4.96 -8.78 1.07
CA ILE A 284 -5.37 -8.48 -0.31
C ILE A 284 -6.88 -8.68 -0.39
N PRO A 285 -7.66 -7.67 -0.86
CA PRO A 285 -9.10 -7.83 -1.02
C PRO A 285 -9.44 -9.00 -1.95
N ILE A 286 -10.42 -9.82 -1.57
CA ILE A 286 -10.75 -11.04 -2.32
C ILE A 286 -11.24 -10.75 -3.74
N ASP A 287 -11.95 -9.63 -3.96
CA ASP A 287 -12.44 -9.26 -5.29
C ASP A 287 -11.28 -8.99 -6.26
N GLU A 288 -10.21 -8.36 -5.78
CA GLU A 288 -8.99 -8.14 -6.55
C GLU A 288 -8.28 -9.47 -6.85
N ALA A 289 -8.16 -10.33 -5.84
CA ALA A 289 -7.52 -11.63 -5.99
C ALA A 289 -8.28 -12.55 -6.96
N MET A 290 -9.61 -12.57 -6.89
CA MET A 290 -10.44 -13.37 -7.79
C MET A 290 -10.36 -12.91 -9.26
N ARG A 291 -10.32 -11.58 -9.48
CA ARG A 291 -10.14 -11.03 -10.83
C ARG A 291 -8.77 -11.42 -11.43
N VAL A 292 -7.72 -11.42 -10.61
CA VAL A 292 -6.40 -11.90 -11.00
C VAL A 292 -6.43 -13.40 -11.26
N ALA A 293 -7.05 -14.19 -10.37
CA ALA A 293 -7.14 -15.64 -10.49
C ALA A 293 -7.82 -16.10 -11.78
N GLU A 294 -8.89 -15.42 -12.21
CA GLU A 294 -9.58 -15.72 -13.46
C GLU A 294 -8.66 -15.54 -14.67
N GLN A 295 -7.86 -14.48 -14.71
CA GLN A 295 -6.89 -14.25 -15.78
C GLN A 295 -5.75 -15.28 -15.74
N LEU A 296 -5.23 -15.58 -14.56
CA LEU A 296 -4.18 -16.59 -14.39
C LEU A 296 -4.65 -17.98 -14.83
N LYS A 297 -5.89 -18.38 -14.48
CA LYS A 297 -6.49 -19.64 -14.95
C LYS A 297 -6.67 -19.68 -16.45
N ALA A 298 -7.07 -18.56 -17.07
CA ALA A 298 -7.36 -18.51 -18.50
C ALA A 298 -6.11 -18.44 -19.38
N THR A 299 -5.08 -17.70 -18.97
CA THR A 299 -3.94 -17.34 -19.82
C THR A 299 -2.58 -17.56 -19.19
N GLY A 300 -2.51 -17.90 -17.91
CA GLY A 300 -1.27 -18.02 -17.13
C GLY A 300 -0.62 -16.69 -16.76
N LYS A 301 -1.19 -15.55 -17.17
CA LYS A 301 -0.65 -14.21 -16.90
C LYS A 301 -1.76 -13.18 -16.72
N VAL A 302 -1.45 -12.09 -16.05
CA VAL A 302 -2.34 -10.94 -15.88
C VAL A 302 -1.98 -9.86 -16.88
N THR A 303 -2.98 -9.44 -17.66
CA THR A 303 -2.83 -8.35 -18.62
C THR A 303 -3.36 -7.06 -18.00
N ARG A 304 -2.54 -6.01 -18.00
CA ARG A 304 -2.90 -4.70 -17.43
C ARG A 304 -2.82 -3.59 -18.46
N GLY A 305 -3.76 -2.67 -18.34
CA GLY A 305 -3.75 -1.42 -19.08
C GLY A 305 -2.68 -0.46 -18.56
N ARG A 306 -2.13 0.37 -19.45
CA ARG A 306 -1.26 1.50 -19.12
C ARG A 306 -1.54 2.71 -19.98
N ILE A 307 -1.30 3.88 -19.43
CA ILE A 307 -1.33 5.16 -20.16
C ILE A 307 0.05 5.79 -20.34
N ALA A 308 1.08 5.23 -19.72
CA ALA A 308 2.48 5.65 -19.84
C ALA A 308 2.75 7.07 -19.33
N VAL A 309 2.36 7.33 -18.09
CA VAL A 309 2.67 8.54 -17.32
C VAL A 309 3.33 8.16 -16.00
N ALA A 310 4.23 9.01 -15.51
CA ALA A 310 4.61 9.01 -14.10
C ALA A 310 3.72 10.02 -13.38
N ILE A 311 3.27 9.67 -12.18
CA ILE A 311 2.35 10.49 -11.40
C ILE A 311 2.88 10.76 -10.01
N GLY A 312 2.31 11.76 -9.35
CA GLY A 312 2.59 12.13 -7.97
C GLY A 312 1.34 12.69 -7.29
N GLU A 313 1.44 12.86 -5.98
CA GLU A 313 0.36 13.39 -5.15
C GLU A 313 0.10 14.87 -5.41
N VAL A 314 -1.16 15.28 -5.29
CA VAL A 314 -1.58 16.67 -5.33
C VAL A 314 -1.70 17.19 -3.89
N THR A 315 -0.70 17.91 -3.42
CA THR A 315 -0.75 18.54 -2.08
C THR A 315 -1.71 19.74 -2.09
N LYS A 316 -2.17 20.13 -0.89
CA LYS A 316 -3.02 21.32 -0.74
C LYS A 316 -2.37 22.57 -1.31
N ASP A 317 -1.09 22.78 -1.05
CA ASP A 317 -0.34 23.94 -1.55
C ASP A 317 -0.24 23.95 -3.08
N VAL A 318 -0.12 22.78 -3.72
CA VAL A 318 -0.17 22.65 -5.17
C VAL A 318 -1.57 23.00 -5.67
N ALA A 319 -2.60 22.41 -5.10
CA ALA A 319 -4.01 22.68 -5.50
C ALA A 319 -4.34 24.18 -5.42
N ASP A 320 -4.05 24.81 -4.27
CA ASP A 320 -4.29 26.25 -4.06
C ASP A 320 -3.51 27.11 -5.08
N SER A 321 -2.28 26.72 -5.42
CA SER A 321 -1.41 27.48 -6.33
C SER A 321 -1.82 27.42 -7.81
N ILE A 322 -2.55 26.36 -8.22
CA ILE A 322 -3.08 26.17 -9.59
C ILE A 322 -4.59 26.42 -9.71
N GLY A 323 -5.23 26.91 -8.61
CA GLY A 323 -6.65 27.18 -8.58
C GLY A 323 -7.54 25.94 -8.62
N LEU A 324 -7.03 24.78 -8.20
CA LEU A 324 -7.82 23.57 -8.07
C LEU A 324 -8.62 23.62 -6.77
N PRO A 325 -9.96 23.39 -6.77
CA PRO A 325 -10.80 23.57 -5.59
C PRO A 325 -10.47 22.63 -4.41
N ARG A 326 -9.89 21.47 -4.69
CA ARG A 326 -9.52 20.45 -3.70
C ARG A 326 -8.17 19.83 -4.06
N ALA A 327 -7.45 19.34 -3.05
CA ALA A 327 -6.24 18.53 -3.25
C ALA A 327 -6.66 17.10 -3.60
N GLU A 328 -7.01 16.86 -4.87
CA GLU A 328 -7.47 15.57 -5.41
C GLU A 328 -6.85 15.33 -6.77
N GLY A 329 -6.85 14.07 -7.22
CA GLY A 329 -6.33 13.69 -8.52
C GLY A 329 -4.88 13.21 -8.50
N ALA A 330 -4.36 12.94 -9.69
CA ALA A 330 -2.99 12.50 -9.92
C ALA A 330 -2.22 13.55 -10.73
N LEU A 331 -1.16 14.10 -10.14
CA LEU A 331 -0.25 15.03 -10.83
C LEU A 331 0.61 14.26 -11.83
N VAL A 332 0.55 14.62 -13.10
CA VAL A 332 1.40 14.05 -14.14
C VAL A 332 2.82 14.65 -14.01
N SER A 333 3.76 13.85 -13.54
CA SER A 333 5.17 14.23 -13.41
C SER A 333 5.94 14.09 -14.71
N SER A 334 5.65 13.05 -15.50
CA SER A 334 6.24 12.88 -16.83
C SER A 334 5.32 12.06 -17.73
N VAL A 335 5.50 12.22 -19.04
CA VAL A 335 4.78 11.48 -20.07
C VAL A 335 5.82 10.79 -20.95
N GLU A 336 5.62 9.48 -21.20
CA GLU A 336 6.50 8.71 -22.09
C GLU A 336 6.25 9.10 -23.54
N ALA A 337 7.30 9.52 -24.24
CA ALA A 337 7.20 9.92 -25.64
C ALA A 337 6.71 8.78 -26.54
N GLY A 338 5.73 9.08 -27.39
CA GLY A 338 5.06 8.10 -28.24
C GLY A 338 4.09 7.16 -27.51
N GLY A 339 3.97 7.30 -26.19
CA GLY A 339 3.03 6.54 -25.36
C GLY A 339 1.56 6.95 -25.55
N PRO A 340 0.61 6.22 -24.94
CA PRO A 340 -0.82 6.54 -25.03
C PRO A 340 -1.16 7.96 -24.56
N ALA A 341 -0.61 8.38 -23.43
CA ALA A 341 -0.86 9.71 -22.86
C ALA A 341 -0.30 10.83 -23.73
N ASP A 342 0.90 10.65 -24.31
CA ASP A 342 1.51 11.60 -25.25
C ASP A 342 0.62 11.79 -26.50
N LYS A 343 0.17 10.67 -27.09
CA LYS A 343 -0.74 10.68 -28.24
C LYS A 343 -2.10 11.32 -27.93
N ALA A 344 -2.57 11.21 -26.69
CA ALA A 344 -3.79 11.85 -26.22
C ALA A 344 -3.59 13.34 -25.87
N GLY A 345 -2.36 13.85 -25.88
CA GLY A 345 -2.04 15.24 -25.58
C GLY A 345 -1.98 15.56 -24.09
N VAL A 346 -1.75 14.58 -23.23
CA VAL A 346 -1.44 14.76 -21.81
C VAL A 346 -0.05 15.40 -21.70
N GLN A 347 0.11 16.32 -20.79
CA GLN A 347 1.36 17.07 -20.58
C GLN A 347 1.82 16.96 -19.11
N PRO A 348 3.12 17.03 -18.85
CA PRO A 348 3.63 17.22 -17.51
C PRO A 348 3.01 18.47 -16.86
N GLY A 349 2.56 18.32 -15.61
CA GLY A 349 1.85 19.36 -14.88
C GLY A 349 0.33 19.33 -15.04
N ASP A 350 -0.26 18.40 -15.79
CA ASP A 350 -1.68 18.13 -15.75
C ASP A 350 -2.04 17.42 -14.44
N ILE A 351 -3.25 17.65 -13.93
CA ILE A 351 -3.82 16.84 -12.85
C ILE A 351 -4.93 15.98 -13.45
N ILE A 352 -4.83 14.67 -13.34
CA ILE A 352 -5.87 13.75 -13.80
C ILE A 352 -6.91 13.67 -12.69
N LEU A 353 -8.11 14.21 -12.92
CA LEU A 353 -9.22 14.27 -11.96
C LEU A 353 -10.18 13.10 -12.09
N LYS A 354 -10.39 12.60 -13.32
CA LYS A 354 -11.29 11.47 -13.57
C LYS A 354 -10.74 10.54 -14.64
N PHE A 355 -11.08 9.27 -14.48
CA PHE A 355 -10.86 8.24 -15.49
C PHE A 355 -12.19 7.52 -15.79
N ASN A 356 -12.65 7.57 -17.05
CA ASN A 356 -13.95 7.07 -17.47
C ASN A 356 -15.12 7.58 -16.60
N GLY A 357 -15.09 8.86 -16.22
CA GLY A 357 -16.09 9.48 -15.35
C GLY A 357 -15.96 9.19 -13.86
N ARG A 358 -15.16 8.20 -13.45
CA ARG A 358 -14.89 7.92 -12.03
C ARG A 358 -13.86 8.90 -11.48
N GLN A 359 -14.12 9.43 -10.29
CA GLN A 359 -13.22 10.35 -9.60
C GLN A 359 -11.89 9.65 -9.27
N VAL A 360 -10.79 10.39 -9.39
CA VAL A 360 -9.45 10.04 -8.89
C VAL A 360 -9.25 10.90 -7.65
N ASP A 361 -9.43 10.33 -6.47
CA ASP A 361 -9.30 11.07 -5.21
C ASP A 361 -7.82 11.19 -4.81
N GLU A 362 -7.06 10.10 -4.93
CA GLU A 362 -5.62 10.04 -4.67
C GLU A 362 -4.86 9.59 -5.92
N ALA A 363 -3.58 9.98 -6.03
CA ALA A 363 -2.75 9.59 -7.18
C ALA A 363 -2.69 8.08 -7.38
N THR A 364 -2.76 7.31 -6.31
CA THR A 364 -2.71 5.84 -6.28
C THR A 364 -3.96 5.14 -6.82
N ASP A 365 -5.09 5.84 -6.94
CA ASP A 365 -6.30 5.29 -7.58
C ASP A 365 -6.13 5.09 -9.09
N LEU A 366 -5.40 6.02 -9.73
CA LEU A 366 -5.27 6.03 -11.20
C LEU A 366 -4.60 4.76 -11.77
N PRO A 367 -3.47 4.27 -11.23
CA PRO A 367 -2.84 3.05 -11.71
C PRO A 367 -3.78 1.84 -11.68
N ARG A 368 -4.60 1.71 -10.62
CA ARG A 368 -5.59 0.65 -10.48
C ARG A 368 -6.68 0.78 -11.53
N MET A 369 -7.32 1.96 -11.65
CA MET A 369 -8.38 2.19 -12.63
C MET A 369 -7.92 1.92 -14.07
N VAL A 370 -6.71 2.34 -14.40
CA VAL A 370 -6.10 2.13 -15.71
C VAL A 370 -5.73 0.66 -15.90
N GLY A 371 -5.12 0.04 -14.90
CA GLY A 371 -4.68 -1.36 -14.92
C GLY A 371 -5.84 -2.34 -15.12
N ASP A 372 -7.01 -2.02 -14.53
CA ASP A 372 -8.24 -2.81 -14.66
C ASP A 372 -8.91 -2.70 -16.03
N THR A 373 -8.49 -1.70 -16.81
CA THR A 373 -9.07 -1.48 -18.15
C THR A 373 -8.32 -2.31 -19.18
N LYS A 374 -9.04 -3.10 -19.98
CA LYS A 374 -8.45 -3.96 -21.01
C LYS A 374 -7.63 -3.12 -22.01
N PRO A 375 -6.41 -3.54 -22.36
CA PRO A 375 -5.65 -2.94 -23.46
C PRO A 375 -6.45 -2.91 -24.76
N GLY A 376 -6.23 -1.87 -25.57
CA GLY A 376 -7.01 -1.62 -26.80
C GLY A 376 -8.36 -0.95 -26.55
N THR A 377 -8.78 -0.73 -25.31
CA THR A 377 -10.03 -0.01 -25.00
C THR A 377 -9.81 1.51 -25.08
N ARG A 378 -10.78 2.23 -25.63
CA ARG A 378 -10.83 3.68 -25.56
C ARG A 378 -11.38 4.12 -24.22
N ALA A 379 -10.67 5.01 -23.54
CA ALA A 379 -11.03 5.59 -22.26
C ALA A 379 -11.06 7.13 -22.36
N THR A 380 -11.56 7.79 -21.33
CA THR A 380 -11.57 9.27 -21.23
C THR A 380 -10.85 9.68 -19.94
N LEU A 381 -9.87 10.59 -20.08
CA LEU A 381 -9.23 11.28 -18.96
C LEU A 381 -9.87 12.68 -18.82
N THR A 382 -10.38 13.02 -17.64
CA THR A 382 -10.68 14.42 -17.31
C THR A 382 -9.46 14.98 -16.60
N ILE A 383 -8.78 15.94 -17.22
CA ILE A 383 -7.58 16.59 -16.69
C ILE A 383 -7.88 18.04 -16.29
N TRP A 384 -7.15 18.54 -15.27
CA TRP A 384 -7.07 19.97 -14.94
C TRP A 384 -5.79 20.54 -15.54
N ARG A 385 -5.94 21.59 -16.36
CA ARG A 385 -4.84 22.29 -17.03
C ARG A 385 -5.15 23.79 -17.11
N LYS A 386 -4.25 24.63 -16.58
CA LYS A 386 -4.36 26.10 -16.65
C LYS A 386 -5.74 26.62 -16.22
N GLY A 387 -6.18 26.24 -15.01
CA GLY A 387 -7.41 26.72 -14.41
C GLY A 387 -8.72 26.13 -14.98
N SER A 388 -8.66 25.11 -15.84
CA SER A 388 -9.85 24.52 -16.45
C SER A 388 -9.77 23.00 -16.58
N ALA A 389 -10.93 22.33 -16.38
CA ALA A 389 -11.07 20.90 -16.66
C ALA A 389 -11.25 20.65 -18.17
N ARG A 390 -10.65 19.57 -18.69
CA ARG A 390 -10.74 19.13 -20.09
C ARG A 390 -10.80 17.62 -20.17
N ASP A 391 -11.59 17.10 -21.11
CA ASP A 391 -11.65 15.68 -21.41
C ASP A 391 -10.73 15.34 -22.59
N LEU A 392 -9.90 14.33 -22.39
CA LEU A 392 -8.98 13.79 -23.40
C LEU A 392 -9.31 12.32 -23.66
N PRO A 393 -9.65 11.96 -24.91
CA PRO A 393 -9.80 10.54 -25.25
C PRO A 393 -8.42 9.89 -25.33
N ILE A 394 -8.29 8.72 -24.69
CA ILE A 394 -7.05 7.96 -24.64
C ILE A 394 -7.27 6.49 -25.01
N MET A 395 -6.30 5.88 -25.70
CA MET A 395 -6.27 4.46 -25.99
C MET A 395 -5.39 3.76 -24.94
N ILE A 396 -5.93 2.79 -24.24
CA ILE A 396 -5.18 2.03 -23.23
C ILE A 396 -4.23 1.07 -23.94
N ALA A 397 -2.95 1.12 -23.60
CA ALA A 397 -1.94 0.16 -24.06
C ALA A 397 -1.75 -0.96 -23.06
N GLU A 398 -1.11 -2.05 -23.47
CA GLU A 398 -0.68 -3.12 -22.57
C GLU A 398 0.63 -2.71 -21.87
N VAL A 399 0.78 -3.10 -20.60
CA VAL A 399 2.05 -2.98 -19.87
C VAL A 399 3.06 -3.93 -20.52
N PRO A 400 4.21 -3.46 -21.04
CA PRO A 400 5.24 -4.34 -21.61
C PRO A 400 5.74 -5.31 -20.54
N THR A 401 5.88 -6.59 -20.90
CA THR A 401 6.57 -7.57 -20.07
C THR A 401 8.06 -7.21 -20.09
N GLU A 402 8.70 -7.12 -18.92
CA GLU A 402 10.10 -6.68 -18.81
C GLU A 402 11.06 -7.57 -19.56
N LYS A 403 11.41 -7.18 -20.77
CA LYS A 403 12.68 -7.46 -21.45
C LYS A 403 13.07 -6.17 -22.17
N ASN A 404 14.15 -5.56 -21.69
CA ASN A 404 14.85 -4.38 -22.25
C ASN A 404 14.37 -2.99 -21.83
N ALA A 405 15.03 -2.41 -20.80
CA ALA A 405 15.30 -0.97 -20.75
C ALA A 405 16.49 -0.67 -19.84
N ARG A 406 17.68 -0.63 -20.42
CA ARG A 406 18.82 0.11 -19.83
C ARG A 406 19.38 0.98 -20.93
N THR A 407 19.38 2.31 -20.74
CA THR A 407 20.20 3.25 -21.51
C THR A 407 20.74 4.33 -20.59
N ASP A 408 22.04 4.39 -20.56
CA ASP A 408 22.86 5.31 -19.78
C ASP A 408 22.86 6.72 -20.39
N GLY A 409 22.86 7.76 -19.56
CA GLY A 409 23.01 9.16 -19.94
C GLY A 409 24.10 9.85 -19.12
N LYS A 410 25.08 10.43 -19.78
CA LYS A 410 26.29 11.11 -19.26
C LYS A 410 26.07 12.64 -19.14
N PRO A 411 26.63 13.34 -18.14
CA PRO A 411 26.36 14.76 -17.90
C PRO A 411 27.29 15.71 -18.62
N SER A 412 26.79 16.93 -18.92
CA SER A 412 27.53 18.04 -19.55
C SER A 412 27.55 19.29 -18.66
N GLN A 413 28.60 20.13 -18.83
CA GLN A 413 29.06 21.22 -17.97
C GLN A 413 28.37 22.59 -18.18
N PRO A 414 28.56 23.60 -17.28
CA PRO A 414 27.68 24.75 -17.08
C PRO A 414 28.15 26.08 -17.70
N ALA A 415 27.17 27.01 -17.86
CA ALA A 415 27.36 28.40 -18.29
C ALA A 415 27.14 29.42 -17.15
N LYS A 416 27.67 30.65 -17.30
CA LYS A 416 27.87 31.68 -16.26
C LYS A 416 26.61 32.41 -15.76
N PRO A 417 26.60 32.94 -14.52
CA PRO A 417 25.42 33.45 -13.82
C PRO A 417 24.99 34.88 -14.12
N ARG A 418 23.68 35.17 -14.03
CA ARG A 418 23.04 36.48 -14.09
C ARG A 418 22.08 36.67 -12.89
N GLN A 419 21.69 37.92 -12.59
CA GLN A 419 21.07 38.44 -11.36
C GLN A 419 19.80 37.74 -10.91
N SER A 420 19.64 37.59 -9.58
CA SER A 420 18.51 37.00 -8.87
C SER A 420 17.22 37.86 -8.99
N ASN A 421 16.08 37.21 -9.23
CA ASN A 421 14.76 37.83 -9.41
C ASN A 421 13.86 37.76 -8.15
N ALA A 422 12.57 38.14 -8.26
CA ALA A 422 11.61 38.16 -7.14
C ALA A 422 11.40 36.77 -6.47
N LEU A 423 11.66 35.67 -7.19
CA LEU A 423 11.58 34.31 -6.65
C LEU A 423 12.89 33.85 -5.98
N GLY A 424 13.99 34.57 -6.21
CA GLY A 424 15.32 34.16 -5.72
C GLY A 424 16.00 33.15 -6.64
N LEU A 425 15.69 33.17 -7.94
CA LEU A 425 16.28 32.29 -8.95
C LEU A 425 17.18 33.08 -9.90
N THR A 426 18.35 32.54 -10.15
CA THR A 426 19.18 32.93 -11.33
C THR A 426 19.02 31.85 -12.36
N VAL A 427 18.65 32.24 -13.59
CA VAL A 427 18.35 31.29 -14.65
C VAL A 427 19.12 31.65 -15.93
N SER A 428 19.37 30.64 -16.76
CA SER A 428 19.95 30.75 -18.11
C SER A 428 19.06 30.03 -19.14
N ASP A 429 19.23 30.43 -20.41
CA ASP A 429 18.55 29.79 -21.53
C ASP A 429 19.11 28.39 -21.78
N LEU A 430 18.22 27.43 -22.10
CA LEU A 430 18.60 26.10 -22.52
C LEU A 430 18.82 26.03 -24.01
N THR A 431 19.86 25.31 -24.44
CA THR A 431 20.08 24.98 -25.84
C THR A 431 19.08 23.96 -26.35
N ALA A 432 18.88 23.87 -27.66
CA ALA A 432 17.97 22.88 -28.26
C ALA A 432 18.35 21.43 -27.87
N ASP A 433 19.65 21.14 -27.73
CA ASP A 433 20.12 19.81 -27.33
C ASP A 433 19.85 19.55 -25.86
N GLN A 434 19.96 20.54 -24.98
CA GLN A 434 19.59 20.43 -23.55
C GLN A 434 18.09 20.22 -23.37
N LEU A 435 17.24 20.93 -24.15
CA LEU A 435 15.79 20.72 -24.14
C LEU A 435 15.44 19.30 -24.57
N LYS A 436 16.08 18.76 -25.61
CA LYS A 436 15.89 17.37 -26.05
C LYS A 436 16.36 16.38 -25.01
N ALA A 437 17.54 16.58 -24.41
CA ALA A 437 18.07 15.71 -23.36
C ALA A 437 17.18 15.67 -22.12
N ALA A 438 16.64 16.83 -21.72
CA ALA A 438 15.70 16.94 -20.60
C ALA A 438 14.28 16.50 -20.96
N LYS A 439 13.99 16.19 -22.22
CA LYS A 439 12.65 15.79 -22.72
C LYS A 439 11.57 16.83 -22.38
N VAL A 440 11.91 18.12 -22.50
CA VAL A 440 10.98 19.22 -22.28
C VAL A 440 10.87 20.10 -23.55
N PRO A 441 9.66 20.61 -23.88
CA PRO A 441 9.46 21.43 -25.05
C PRO A 441 10.04 22.84 -24.90
N ASN A 442 10.16 23.34 -23.67
CA ASN A 442 10.59 24.67 -23.30
C ASN A 442 11.06 24.70 -21.85
N GLY A 443 11.75 25.77 -21.46
CA GLY A 443 12.19 25.99 -20.09
C GLY A 443 13.43 26.79 -19.95
N VAL A 444 13.82 27.10 -18.72
CA VAL A 444 15.08 27.77 -18.37
C VAL A 444 15.80 26.99 -17.28
N HIS A 445 17.10 26.93 -17.36
CA HIS A 445 17.96 26.24 -16.40
C HIS A 445 18.14 27.09 -15.15
N VAL A 446 18.07 26.49 -13.98
CA VAL A 446 18.34 27.13 -12.68
C VAL A 446 19.85 27.06 -12.40
N ASP A 447 20.53 28.18 -12.49
CA ASP A 447 21.95 28.31 -12.16
C ASP A 447 22.17 28.44 -10.64
N LEU A 448 21.23 29.14 -9.97
CA LEU A 448 21.29 29.38 -8.53
C LEU A 448 19.86 29.56 -7.97
N ALA A 449 19.59 28.96 -6.82
CA ALA A 449 18.36 29.13 -6.05
C ALA A 449 18.67 29.67 -4.66
N GLU A 450 18.07 30.80 -4.31
CA GLU A 450 18.24 31.50 -3.03
C GLU A 450 16.90 31.92 -2.43
N GLY A 451 16.90 32.33 -1.17
CA GLY A 451 15.74 32.94 -0.52
C GLY A 451 14.46 32.08 -0.62
N PRO A 452 13.36 32.62 -1.20
CA PRO A 452 12.09 31.87 -1.33
C PRO A 452 12.24 30.57 -2.11
N ALA A 453 12.93 30.59 -3.22
CA ALA A 453 13.12 29.41 -4.09
C ALA A 453 13.88 28.29 -3.36
N ALA A 454 14.96 28.61 -2.68
CA ALA A 454 15.74 27.63 -1.93
C ALA A 454 14.92 27.03 -0.75
N ARG A 455 14.15 27.87 -0.04
CA ARG A 455 13.26 27.40 1.05
C ARG A 455 12.11 26.52 0.52
N ALA A 456 11.63 26.78 -0.67
CA ALA A 456 10.60 25.95 -1.32
C ALA A 456 11.18 24.65 -1.91
N GLY A 457 12.50 24.46 -1.89
CA GLY A 457 13.15 23.24 -2.33
C GLY A 457 13.59 23.24 -3.79
N LEU A 458 13.60 24.40 -4.49
CA LEU A 458 14.27 24.52 -5.76
C LEU A 458 15.80 24.40 -5.59
N LYS A 459 16.43 23.76 -6.55
CA LYS A 459 17.88 23.48 -6.52
C LYS A 459 18.53 23.94 -7.81
N ARG A 460 19.84 24.04 -7.77
CA ARG A 460 20.65 24.15 -8.98
C ARG A 460 20.38 22.95 -9.89
N ASP A 461 20.48 23.17 -11.19
CA ASP A 461 20.25 22.19 -12.25
C ASP A 461 18.77 21.78 -12.45
N ASP A 462 17.82 22.39 -11.72
CA ASP A 462 16.41 22.32 -12.05
C ASP A 462 16.13 23.07 -13.36
N ILE A 463 15.11 22.63 -14.10
CA ILE A 463 14.61 23.34 -15.27
C ILE A 463 13.21 23.86 -14.97
N VAL A 464 13.03 25.18 -14.97
CA VAL A 464 11.71 25.80 -14.82
C VAL A 464 10.98 25.80 -16.15
N ILE A 465 9.86 25.09 -16.23
CA ILE A 465 9.03 24.93 -17.43
C ILE A 465 7.89 25.95 -17.46
N ARG A 466 7.28 26.21 -16.27
CA ARG A 466 6.09 27.05 -16.13
C ARG A 466 6.11 27.81 -14.81
N VAL A 467 5.60 29.05 -14.81
CA VAL A 467 5.36 29.86 -13.61
C VAL A 467 3.89 30.30 -13.61
N GLY A 468 3.13 29.85 -12.61
CA GLY A 468 1.67 29.99 -12.65
C GLY A 468 1.09 29.37 -13.91
N ASP A 469 0.33 30.12 -14.68
CA ASP A 469 -0.29 29.67 -15.93
C ASP A 469 0.57 29.93 -17.18
N THR A 470 1.79 30.51 -17.03
CA THR A 470 2.64 30.94 -18.14
C THR A 470 3.77 29.96 -18.37
N ASP A 471 3.81 29.33 -19.55
CA ASP A 471 4.93 28.51 -19.99
C ASP A 471 6.15 29.38 -20.26
N ILE A 472 7.32 28.98 -19.79
CA ILE A 472 8.57 29.76 -19.88
C ILE A 472 9.38 29.21 -21.04
N THR A 473 9.69 30.09 -22.02
CA THR A 473 10.47 29.73 -23.22
C THR A 473 11.91 30.20 -23.20
N ASN A 474 12.21 31.25 -22.41
CA ASN A 474 13.55 31.81 -22.28
C ASN A 474 13.72 32.61 -20.98
N ALA A 475 14.98 32.92 -20.64
CA ALA A 475 15.32 33.61 -19.38
C ALA A 475 14.76 35.05 -19.34
N LYS A 476 14.66 35.75 -20.48
CA LYS A 476 14.06 37.09 -20.53
C LYS A 476 12.59 37.06 -20.15
N GLN A 477 11.79 36.16 -20.75
CA GLN A 477 10.38 35.98 -20.43
C GLN A 477 10.19 35.58 -18.96
N PHE A 478 11.05 34.72 -18.44
CA PHE A 478 11.03 34.32 -17.04
C PHE A 478 11.15 35.55 -16.11
N VAL A 479 12.08 36.46 -16.36
CA VAL A 479 12.26 37.71 -15.61
C VAL A 479 11.02 38.59 -15.71
N GLU A 480 10.44 38.75 -16.91
CA GLU A 480 9.24 39.56 -17.15
C GLU A 480 8.00 38.99 -16.40
N VAL A 481 7.82 37.65 -16.43
CA VAL A 481 6.71 36.98 -15.73
C VAL A 481 6.87 37.10 -14.22
N THR A 482 8.08 36.83 -13.70
CA THR A 482 8.32 36.87 -12.25
C THR A 482 8.24 38.29 -11.67
N ALA A 483 8.53 39.33 -12.48
CA ALA A 483 8.40 40.74 -12.05
C ALA A 483 6.94 41.18 -11.82
N LYS A 484 5.97 40.49 -12.43
CA LYS A 484 4.52 40.78 -12.36
C LYS A 484 3.80 39.96 -11.28
N LEU A 485 4.51 39.08 -10.58
CA LEU A 485 3.89 38.23 -9.55
C LEU A 485 3.47 39.06 -8.32
N ASP A 486 2.31 38.71 -7.79
CA ASP A 486 1.77 39.27 -6.56
C ASP A 486 2.54 38.68 -5.34
N PRO A 487 3.24 39.48 -4.54
CA PRO A 487 3.98 38.97 -3.37
C PRO A 487 3.10 38.34 -2.27
N GLN A 488 1.79 38.62 -2.29
CA GLN A 488 0.85 38.08 -1.31
C GLN A 488 0.31 36.68 -1.70
N LYS A 489 0.43 36.31 -2.99
CA LYS A 489 -0.11 35.06 -3.51
C LYS A 489 0.95 33.97 -3.65
N MET A 490 0.57 32.73 -3.36
CA MET A 490 1.37 31.56 -3.71
C MET A 490 1.36 31.37 -5.22
N VAL A 491 2.51 31.06 -5.79
CA VAL A 491 2.70 30.77 -7.21
C VAL A 491 3.24 29.35 -7.36
N ALA A 492 2.61 28.55 -8.21
CA ALA A 492 3.12 27.24 -8.59
C ALA A 492 4.21 27.38 -9.65
N VAL A 493 5.40 26.84 -9.41
CA VAL A 493 6.47 26.74 -10.38
C VAL A 493 6.60 25.27 -10.79
N LEU A 494 6.34 24.98 -12.08
CA LEU A 494 6.53 23.65 -12.64
C LEU A 494 8.00 23.45 -12.99
N VAL A 495 8.62 22.46 -12.37
CA VAL A 495 10.06 22.21 -12.42
C VAL A 495 10.35 20.80 -12.87
N ARG A 496 11.30 20.63 -13.82
CA ARG A 496 11.90 19.36 -14.19
C ARG A 496 13.19 19.16 -13.42
N ARG A 497 13.32 18.07 -12.70
CA ARG A 497 14.51 17.64 -11.98
C ARG A 497 14.86 16.22 -12.41
N GLY A 498 15.91 16.07 -13.21
CA GLY A 498 16.20 14.78 -13.85
C GLY A 498 15.02 14.30 -14.70
N ASP A 499 14.52 13.11 -14.46
CA ASP A 499 13.35 12.56 -15.16
C ASP A 499 12.00 12.84 -14.48
N ASN A 500 11.98 13.61 -13.39
CA ASN A 500 10.75 13.94 -12.66
C ASN A 500 10.35 15.41 -12.85
N THR A 501 9.04 15.64 -13.04
CA THR A 501 8.46 16.99 -13.12
C THR A 501 7.50 17.16 -11.94
N GLN A 502 7.62 18.28 -11.22
CA GLN A 502 6.81 18.56 -10.02
C GLN A 502 6.46 20.03 -9.93
N PHE A 503 5.33 20.33 -9.30
CA PHE A 503 5.03 21.69 -8.88
C PHE A 503 5.73 22.00 -7.55
N ILE A 504 6.38 23.16 -7.51
CA ILE A 504 6.95 23.73 -6.28
C ILE A 504 6.19 25.02 -6.00
N PRO A 505 5.28 25.01 -4.98
CA PRO A 505 4.58 26.21 -4.57
C PRO A 505 5.53 27.10 -3.80
N LEU A 506 5.59 28.38 -4.15
CA LEU A 506 6.42 29.36 -3.45
C LEU A 506 5.77 30.74 -3.42
N ARG A 507 6.15 31.53 -2.43
CA ARG A 507 5.69 32.92 -2.30
C ARG A 507 6.82 33.86 -2.72
N PRO A 508 6.56 34.81 -3.67
CA PRO A 508 7.57 35.77 -4.08
C PRO A 508 8.05 36.64 -2.92
N ARG A 509 9.25 37.22 -3.03
CA ARG A 509 9.73 38.22 -2.06
C ARG A 509 8.85 39.47 -2.10
N GLN A 510 8.52 40.03 -0.96
CA GLN A 510 8.09 41.41 -0.85
C GLN A 510 9.27 42.28 -1.26
N LYS A 511 9.03 43.24 -2.16
CA LYS A 511 10.03 44.25 -2.59
C LYS A 511 10.41 45.16 -1.44
#